data_d7b21a42e424bdcf4800e3dec484bfa5
#
_entry.id   d7b21a42e424bdcf4800e3dec484bfa5
#
_cell.length_a   1.000
_cell.length_b   1.000
_cell.length_c   1.000
_cell.angle_alpha   90.00
_cell.angle_beta   90.00
_cell.angle_gamma   90.00
#
_symmetry.space_group_name_H-M   'P 1'
#
loop_
_entity.id
_entity.type
_entity.pdbx_description
1 polymer ?
#
loop_
_entity_poly.entity_id
_entity_poly.type
_entity_poly.pdbx_seq_one_letter_code
_entity_poly.pdbx_strand_id
1 'polypeptide(L)'
;MTGNSKPIIVTGMHRSGTSLVASWISALGVDMGQRLLPPDKGNPRGYFEDVGFLEFQRKVLSEGCLPDDGGHPDWGWTESEQLNRETFKDFIPGARSMLVSRAEARGLWGWKDPRTTLLLDFWDTLLDGAYYIFVYRFPWDVADSLQRLGAPVFLRNPEYAYRIWSFYNRHLLDFFNRNSERCLLLSTNALRQNPNHLAELLRNKLTLELREANLNKIYERELFSSSEITDPLIDLVAATSPQCTELLKQFDDAADLSGTGLWRARPLRSRLKEENNSSAVDISIIVTCFDDGQFLIEAVASFERVAPQNCEIVIVNDGSKEPRTLEILKILEDAGYFIVNQENQGLSVARNAGIKSAGGRYILPFDADNRLRAGFIEAAVKILDSSSEIGIVYGYHQWFGMKTTLEEVAEFDLDKMLEFNYITACAILRKQVWADCGGYDQRMTPCEDWELWINAAEKGWRFHRLMQVTFEYRARPESLLSMTDNAEFLDQMLESMMTKHYELYKPRLVKQLAKMKRSAAHLTVSVRRLSEENDLLRRELLAAQHRDEQIGDLKNSRGWRLLTYVRRTRLKPRLLTLWKNRVRKSSNEE
;
A
#
# COMPACT_ATOMS: atom_id res chain seq x y z
N MET A 1 -46.06 4.52 -22.00
CA MET A 1 -44.85 3.80 -21.61
C MET A 1 -43.76 4.86 -21.43
N THR A 2 -43.51 5.27 -20.22
CA THR A 2 -42.44 6.23 -19.87
C THR A 2 -41.09 5.52 -20.09
N GLY A 3 -40.29 6.01 -21.03
CA GLY A 3 -39.01 5.39 -21.39
C GLY A 3 -38.11 5.23 -20.18
N ASN A 4 -37.84 3.98 -19.82
CA ASN A 4 -36.80 3.64 -18.85
C ASN A 4 -35.46 4.10 -19.42
N SER A 5 -34.84 5.12 -18.82
CA SER A 5 -33.48 5.52 -19.24
C SER A 5 -32.51 4.39 -18.99
N LYS A 6 -31.68 4.09 -19.99
CA LYS A 6 -30.61 3.08 -19.85
C LYS A 6 -29.68 3.46 -18.72
N PRO A 7 -29.30 2.53 -17.81
CA PRO A 7 -28.35 2.84 -16.75
C PRO A 7 -26.96 3.13 -17.28
N ILE A 8 -26.24 4.00 -16.57
CA ILE A 8 -24.85 4.37 -16.85
C ILE A 8 -23.96 3.74 -15.78
N ILE A 9 -23.15 2.77 -16.17
CA ILE A 9 -22.33 1.97 -15.28
C ILE A 9 -20.89 2.42 -15.36
N VAL A 10 -20.32 2.90 -14.26
CA VAL A 10 -18.90 3.28 -14.17
C VAL A 10 -18.14 2.18 -13.49
N THR A 11 -17.16 1.61 -14.19
CA THR A 11 -16.34 0.55 -13.62
C THR A 11 -14.91 0.57 -14.18
N GLY A 12 -14.06 -0.26 -13.65
CA GLY A 12 -12.64 -0.40 -13.88
C GLY A 12 -12.00 -0.95 -12.62
N MET A 13 -10.74 -1.35 -12.68
CA MET A 13 -10.06 -1.87 -11.49
C MET A 13 -10.08 -0.89 -10.31
N HIS A 14 -10.06 -1.40 -9.09
CA HIS A 14 -9.82 -0.61 -7.89
C HIS A 14 -8.60 0.32 -8.06
N ARG A 15 -8.66 1.55 -7.55
CA ARG A 15 -7.59 2.57 -7.64
C ARG A 15 -7.32 3.12 -9.03
N SER A 16 -8.10 2.77 -10.04
CA SER A 16 -7.98 3.31 -11.40
C SER A 16 -8.63 4.69 -11.60
N GLY A 17 -9.19 5.31 -10.56
CA GLY A 17 -9.83 6.62 -10.68
C GLY A 17 -11.33 6.58 -10.96
N THR A 18 -11.98 5.43 -10.81
CA THR A 18 -13.42 5.25 -11.02
C THR A 18 -14.27 6.18 -10.14
N SER A 19 -13.86 6.46 -8.89
CA SER A 19 -14.56 7.42 -8.00
C SER A 19 -14.50 8.86 -8.53
N LEU A 20 -13.36 9.26 -9.12
CA LEU A 20 -13.22 10.58 -9.75
C LEU A 20 -14.16 10.73 -10.92
N VAL A 21 -14.18 9.74 -11.82
CA VAL A 21 -15.08 9.74 -12.99
C VAL A 21 -16.54 9.73 -12.55
N ALA A 22 -16.89 8.93 -11.53
CA ALA A 22 -18.24 8.90 -10.97
C ALA A 22 -18.65 10.25 -10.36
N SER A 23 -17.73 10.96 -9.70
CA SER A 23 -17.99 12.30 -9.18
C SER A 23 -18.31 13.31 -10.28
N TRP A 24 -17.58 13.24 -11.40
CA TRP A 24 -17.85 14.08 -12.57
C TRP A 24 -19.18 13.75 -13.24
N ILE A 25 -19.52 12.47 -13.39
CA ILE A 25 -20.76 12.00 -13.97
C ILE A 25 -21.96 12.40 -13.09
N SER A 26 -21.80 12.32 -11.78
CA SER A 26 -22.80 12.80 -10.82
C SER A 26 -23.04 14.32 -10.96
N ALA A 27 -21.98 15.10 -11.11
CA ALA A 27 -22.07 16.54 -11.36
C ALA A 27 -22.77 16.89 -12.67
N LEU A 28 -22.62 16.02 -13.70
CA LEU A 28 -23.31 16.14 -14.98
C LEU A 28 -24.80 15.72 -14.92
N GLY A 29 -25.30 15.31 -13.74
CA GLY A 29 -26.73 15.08 -13.49
C GLY A 29 -27.16 13.63 -13.47
N VAL A 30 -26.24 12.66 -13.41
CA VAL A 30 -26.56 11.24 -13.27
C VAL A 30 -26.68 10.88 -11.79
N ASP A 31 -27.79 10.25 -11.39
CA ASP A 31 -27.98 9.69 -10.06
C ASP A 31 -27.17 8.40 -9.88
N MET A 32 -26.09 8.46 -9.08
CA MET A 32 -25.16 7.35 -8.87
C MET A 32 -25.58 6.41 -7.73
N GLY A 33 -26.66 6.67 -7.00
CA GLY A 33 -27.17 5.82 -5.93
C GLY A 33 -27.90 6.56 -4.84
N GLN A 34 -28.70 5.82 -4.07
CA GLN A 34 -29.51 6.38 -2.98
C GLN A 34 -28.72 6.48 -1.66
N ARG A 35 -27.82 5.53 -1.41
CA ARG A 35 -27.00 5.46 -0.20
C ARG A 35 -25.54 5.21 -0.60
N LEU A 36 -24.82 6.30 -0.82
CA LEU A 36 -23.43 6.22 -1.21
C LEU A 36 -22.51 5.91 -0.02
N LEU A 37 -21.47 5.12 -0.27
CA LEU A 37 -20.41 4.82 0.71
C LEU A 37 -19.74 6.14 1.15
N PRO A 38 -19.68 6.43 2.46
CA PRO A 38 -19.14 7.68 2.96
C PRO A 38 -17.62 7.80 2.70
N PRO A 39 -17.09 9.02 2.68
CA PRO A 39 -15.65 9.25 2.60
C PRO A 39 -14.91 8.73 3.83
N ASP A 40 -13.67 8.33 3.63
CA ASP A 40 -12.73 7.96 4.68
C ASP A 40 -11.30 8.44 4.37
N LYS A 41 -10.31 8.01 5.17
CA LYS A 41 -8.89 8.36 4.94
C LYS A 41 -8.35 7.85 3.60
N GLY A 42 -8.88 6.75 3.08
CA GLY A 42 -8.46 6.16 1.81
C GLY A 42 -9.06 6.88 0.58
N ASN A 43 -10.21 7.54 0.76
CA ASN A 43 -10.85 8.38 -0.24
C ASN A 43 -11.63 9.54 0.41
N PRO A 44 -10.97 10.67 0.68
CA PRO A 44 -11.58 11.80 1.40
C PRO A 44 -12.79 12.44 0.73
N ARG A 45 -12.98 12.21 -0.59
CA ARG A 45 -14.13 12.73 -1.35
C ARG A 45 -15.27 11.73 -1.50
N GLY A 46 -15.14 10.53 -0.93
CA GLY A 46 -16.13 9.46 -1.03
C GLY A 46 -15.92 8.58 -2.26
N TYR A 47 -16.53 7.42 -2.19
CA TYR A 47 -16.34 6.36 -3.17
C TYR A 47 -17.34 6.41 -4.32
N PHE A 48 -18.47 7.08 -4.16
CA PHE A 48 -19.60 7.07 -5.11
C PHE A 48 -20.13 5.66 -5.42
N GLU A 49 -19.95 4.73 -4.48
CA GLU A 49 -20.50 3.38 -4.53
C GLU A 49 -21.84 3.35 -3.79
N ASP A 50 -22.91 2.91 -4.47
CA ASP A 50 -24.17 2.64 -3.78
C ASP A 50 -24.02 1.40 -2.91
N VAL A 51 -24.28 1.54 -1.60
CA VAL A 51 -24.03 0.49 -0.60
C VAL A 51 -24.81 -0.79 -0.94
N GLY A 52 -26.00 -0.69 -1.55
CA GLY A 52 -26.77 -1.86 -1.95
C GLY A 52 -26.07 -2.68 -3.03
N PHE A 53 -25.59 -2.02 -4.10
CA PHE A 53 -24.81 -2.68 -5.15
C PHE A 53 -23.48 -3.20 -4.63
N LEU A 54 -22.80 -2.42 -3.79
CA LEU A 54 -21.54 -2.80 -3.17
C LEU A 54 -21.65 -4.11 -2.37
N GLU A 55 -22.58 -4.16 -1.41
CA GLU A 55 -22.79 -5.34 -0.57
C GLU A 55 -23.22 -6.56 -1.39
N PHE A 56 -24.07 -6.36 -2.38
CA PHE A 56 -24.48 -7.43 -3.29
C PHE A 56 -23.30 -7.99 -4.09
N GLN A 57 -22.52 -7.15 -4.75
CA GLN A 57 -21.40 -7.58 -5.57
C GLN A 57 -20.28 -8.22 -4.73
N ARG A 58 -20.00 -7.70 -3.54
CA ARG A 58 -19.09 -8.35 -2.58
C ARG A 58 -19.52 -9.77 -2.26
N LYS A 59 -20.82 -9.96 -2.01
CA LYS A 59 -21.36 -11.29 -1.72
C LYS A 59 -21.23 -12.24 -2.91
N VAL A 60 -21.59 -11.78 -4.11
CA VAL A 60 -21.49 -12.59 -5.34
C VAL A 60 -20.05 -13.03 -5.58
N LEU A 61 -19.08 -12.10 -5.46
CA LEU A 61 -17.69 -12.41 -5.72
C LEU A 61 -17.07 -13.27 -4.62
N SER A 62 -17.39 -13.01 -3.35
CA SER A 62 -16.92 -13.82 -2.23
C SER A 62 -17.36 -15.30 -2.35
N GLU A 63 -18.60 -15.54 -2.82
CA GLU A 63 -19.12 -16.89 -3.07
C GLU A 63 -18.52 -17.53 -4.34
N GLY A 64 -18.05 -16.68 -5.27
CA GLY A 64 -17.38 -17.14 -6.49
C GLY A 64 -15.88 -17.39 -6.33
N CYS A 65 -15.24 -16.90 -5.27
CA CYS A 65 -13.83 -17.19 -5.01
C CYS A 65 -13.60 -18.64 -4.62
N LEU A 66 -12.47 -19.20 -5.03
CA LEU A 66 -12.11 -20.56 -4.63
C LEU A 66 -11.82 -20.62 -3.12
N PRO A 67 -12.30 -21.67 -2.40
CA PRO A 67 -11.94 -21.90 -1.01
C PRO A 67 -10.42 -22.10 -0.84
N ASP A 68 -9.89 -21.68 0.27
CA ASP A 68 -8.49 -21.87 0.69
C ASP A 68 -7.44 -21.26 -0.25
N ASP A 69 -7.88 -20.42 -1.19
CA ASP A 69 -7.01 -19.64 -2.03
C ASP A 69 -6.86 -18.22 -1.43
N GLY A 70 -5.65 -17.80 -1.13
CA GLY A 70 -5.37 -16.46 -0.60
C GLY A 70 -5.98 -15.34 -1.47
N GLY A 71 -5.50 -14.14 -1.38
CA GLY A 71 -5.98 -13.03 -2.21
C GLY A 71 -6.97 -12.12 -1.49
N HIS A 72 -7.94 -11.58 -2.23
CA HIS A 72 -8.84 -10.55 -1.72
C HIS A 72 -10.30 -10.81 -2.14
N PRO A 73 -11.03 -11.69 -1.43
CA PRO A 73 -12.38 -12.13 -1.82
C PRO A 73 -13.38 -10.99 -2.03
N ASP A 74 -13.32 -9.94 -1.21
CA ASP A 74 -14.16 -8.73 -1.34
C ASP A 74 -14.01 -8.02 -2.70
N TRP A 75 -12.89 -8.24 -3.38
CA TRP A 75 -12.58 -7.69 -4.69
C TRP A 75 -12.77 -8.70 -5.81
N GLY A 76 -13.11 -9.93 -5.47
CA GLY A 76 -13.41 -10.99 -6.41
C GLY A 76 -12.18 -11.59 -7.06
N TRP A 77 -11.03 -11.58 -6.42
CA TRP A 77 -9.90 -12.35 -6.89
C TRP A 77 -9.23 -13.16 -5.77
N THR A 78 -8.64 -14.26 -6.18
CA THR A 78 -7.87 -15.19 -5.38
C THR A 78 -6.39 -15.07 -5.75
N GLU A 79 -5.51 -15.78 -5.06
CA GLU A 79 -4.10 -15.82 -5.44
C GLU A 79 -3.87 -16.49 -6.80
N SER A 80 -4.73 -17.42 -7.18
CA SER A 80 -4.73 -18.05 -8.51
C SER A 80 -5.51 -17.25 -9.57
N GLU A 81 -6.15 -16.14 -9.20
CA GLU A 81 -6.96 -15.27 -10.08
C GLU A 81 -8.14 -16.03 -10.75
N GLN A 82 -8.76 -16.93 -10.01
CA GLN A 82 -9.86 -17.77 -10.51
C GLN A 82 -11.16 -17.50 -9.77
N LEU A 83 -12.25 -17.45 -10.57
CA LEU A 83 -13.61 -17.32 -10.07
C LEU A 83 -14.50 -18.42 -10.63
N ASN A 84 -15.27 -19.07 -9.76
CA ASN A 84 -16.36 -19.97 -10.18
C ASN A 84 -17.59 -19.13 -10.55
N ARG A 85 -17.76 -18.84 -11.85
CA ARG A 85 -18.85 -18.00 -12.36
C ARG A 85 -20.20 -18.72 -12.37
N GLU A 86 -20.26 -20.04 -12.23
CA GLU A 86 -21.53 -20.79 -12.16
C GLU A 86 -22.34 -20.40 -10.92
N THR A 87 -21.68 -20.06 -9.80
CA THR A 87 -22.36 -19.60 -8.58
C THR A 87 -23.10 -18.29 -8.78
N PHE A 88 -22.74 -17.47 -9.77
CA PHE A 88 -23.40 -16.17 -10.02
C PHE A 88 -24.88 -16.31 -10.38
N LYS A 89 -25.28 -17.47 -10.93
CA LYS A 89 -26.67 -17.72 -11.33
C LYS A 89 -27.64 -17.66 -10.14
N ASP A 90 -27.18 -18.05 -8.96
CA ASP A 90 -28.02 -18.08 -7.75
C ASP A 90 -28.39 -16.68 -7.27
N PHE A 91 -27.67 -15.66 -7.73
CA PHE A 91 -27.88 -14.26 -7.38
C PHE A 91 -28.82 -13.51 -8.33
N ILE A 92 -29.25 -14.11 -9.45
CA ILE A 92 -30.13 -13.46 -10.45
C ILE A 92 -31.41 -12.89 -9.82
N PRO A 93 -32.15 -13.61 -8.93
CA PRO A 93 -33.37 -13.05 -8.35
C PRO A 93 -33.12 -11.79 -7.53
N GLY A 94 -32.03 -11.77 -6.73
CA GLY A 94 -31.64 -10.59 -5.94
C GLY A 94 -31.24 -9.39 -6.81
N ALA A 95 -30.46 -9.64 -7.87
CA ALA A 95 -30.08 -8.61 -8.83
C ALA A 95 -31.29 -7.97 -9.52
N ARG A 96 -32.26 -8.77 -9.98
CA ARG A 96 -33.51 -8.27 -10.58
C ARG A 96 -34.31 -7.40 -9.63
N SER A 97 -34.42 -7.81 -8.35
CA SER A 97 -35.11 -6.98 -7.33
C SER A 97 -34.45 -5.62 -7.14
N MET A 98 -33.13 -5.56 -7.14
CA MET A 98 -32.38 -4.31 -7.05
C MET A 98 -32.61 -3.41 -8.27
N LEU A 99 -32.55 -3.97 -9.47
CA LEU A 99 -32.77 -3.24 -10.71
C LEU A 99 -34.18 -2.64 -10.78
N VAL A 100 -35.21 -3.39 -10.38
CA VAL A 100 -36.61 -2.87 -10.31
C VAL A 100 -36.69 -1.68 -9.37
N SER A 101 -36.10 -1.78 -8.18
CA SER A 101 -36.12 -0.67 -7.20
C SER A 101 -35.41 0.59 -7.73
N ARG A 102 -34.36 0.44 -8.55
CA ARG A 102 -33.61 1.57 -9.14
C ARG A 102 -34.26 2.13 -10.39
N ALA A 103 -34.96 1.33 -11.17
CA ALA A 103 -35.65 1.75 -12.39
C ALA A 103 -36.83 2.71 -12.13
N GLU A 104 -37.31 2.82 -10.88
CA GLU A 104 -38.33 3.81 -10.47
C GLU A 104 -37.77 5.25 -10.38
N ALA A 105 -36.42 5.41 -10.42
CA ALA A 105 -35.79 6.73 -10.43
C ALA A 105 -36.11 7.49 -11.72
N ARG A 106 -36.46 8.77 -11.59
CA ARG A 106 -36.67 9.65 -12.75
C ARG A 106 -35.37 10.27 -13.22
N GLY A 107 -35.05 10.20 -14.49
CA GLY A 107 -33.87 10.81 -15.10
C GLY A 107 -32.74 9.80 -15.37
N LEU A 108 -31.53 10.33 -15.62
CA LEU A 108 -30.33 9.51 -15.81
C LEU A 108 -29.90 8.90 -14.47
N TRP A 109 -29.64 7.60 -14.47
CA TRP A 109 -29.24 6.87 -13.29
C TRP A 109 -28.16 5.83 -13.62
N GLY A 110 -27.47 5.38 -12.60
CA GLY A 110 -26.44 4.36 -12.75
C GLY A 110 -25.84 3.96 -11.41
N TRP A 111 -24.73 3.30 -11.45
CA TRP A 111 -23.91 3.02 -10.28
C TRP A 111 -22.43 2.99 -10.66
N LYS A 112 -21.58 3.10 -9.67
CA LYS A 112 -20.15 2.91 -9.80
C LYS A 112 -19.71 1.84 -8.80
N ASP A 113 -19.06 0.80 -9.30
CA ASP A 113 -18.33 -0.15 -8.47
C ASP A 113 -17.23 -0.83 -9.31
N PRO A 114 -15.97 -0.85 -8.84
CA PRO A 114 -14.88 -1.56 -9.53
C PRO A 114 -15.18 -3.05 -9.73
N ARG A 115 -15.90 -3.69 -8.80
CA ARG A 115 -16.27 -5.11 -8.83
C ARG A 115 -17.16 -5.47 -10.01
N THR A 116 -17.93 -4.50 -10.50
CA THR A 116 -18.76 -4.68 -11.70
C THR A 116 -17.93 -5.14 -12.90
N THR A 117 -16.64 -4.80 -12.97
CA THR A 117 -15.72 -5.27 -14.03
C THR A 117 -15.71 -6.80 -14.15
N LEU A 118 -15.75 -7.52 -13.04
CA LEU A 118 -15.76 -8.98 -13.02
C LEU A 118 -17.16 -9.59 -13.23
N LEU A 119 -18.20 -8.76 -13.14
CA LEU A 119 -19.62 -9.12 -13.24
C LEU A 119 -20.29 -8.51 -14.48
N LEU A 120 -19.52 -8.03 -15.46
CA LEU A 120 -20.07 -7.34 -16.66
C LEU A 120 -21.10 -8.19 -17.40
N ASP A 121 -20.75 -9.42 -17.77
CA ASP A 121 -21.66 -10.32 -18.48
C ASP A 121 -22.88 -10.71 -17.61
N PHE A 122 -22.72 -10.83 -16.29
CA PHE A 122 -23.82 -11.08 -15.35
C PHE A 122 -24.83 -9.93 -15.37
N TRP A 123 -24.39 -8.70 -15.20
CA TRP A 123 -25.29 -7.54 -15.21
C TRP A 123 -25.89 -7.29 -16.59
N ASP A 124 -25.10 -7.46 -17.64
CA ASP A 124 -25.54 -7.22 -19.01
C ASP A 124 -26.69 -8.14 -19.45
N THR A 125 -26.69 -9.40 -18.99
CA THR A 125 -27.80 -10.33 -19.24
C THR A 125 -29.12 -9.94 -18.53
N LEU A 126 -29.06 -9.08 -17.52
CA LEU A 126 -30.21 -8.65 -16.72
C LEU A 126 -30.76 -7.28 -17.12
N LEU A 127 -29.98 -6.52 -17.91
CA LEU A 127 -30.30 -5.15 -18.33
C LEU A 127 -30.82 -5.15 -19.77
N ASP A 128 -31.87 -4.38 -20.01
CA ASP A 128 -32.35 -4.11 -21.37
C ASP A 128 -31.54 -2.95 -21.98
N GLY A 129 -30.27 -3.21 -22.18
CA GLY A 129 -29.25 -2.24 -22.58
C GLY A 129 -28.74 -1.41 -21.41
N ALA A 130 -27.48 -1.04 -21.48
CA ALA A 130 -26.80 -0.16 -20.54
C ALA A 130 -25.66 0.57 -21.28
N TYR A 131 -25.27 1.73 -20.74
CA TYR A 131 -24.03 2.40 -21.14
C TYR A 131 -22.94 2.10 -20.12
N TYR A 132 -21.75 1.78 -20.60
CA TYR A 132 -20.61 1.44 -19.76
C TYR A 132 -19.50 2.46 -19.92
N ILE A 133 -18.98 2.95 -18.80
CA ILE A 133 -17.85 3.87 -18.75
C ILE A 133 -16.71 3.13 -18.05
N PHE A 134 -15.78 2.66 -18.85
CA PHE A 134 -14.62 1.92 -18.41
C PHE A 134 -13.45 2.86 -18.15
N VAL A 135 -12.85 2.71 -16.99
CA VAL A 135 -11.77 3.58 -16.53
C VAL A 135 -10.55 2.74 -16.24
N TYR A 136 -9.44 3.00 -16.94
CA TYR A 136 -8.16 2.37 -16.66
C TYR A 136 -7.11 3.40 -16.25
N ARG A 137 -6.09 2.93 -15.57
CA ARG A 137 -4.94 3.70 -15.10
C ARG A 137 -3.70 2.85 -15.26
N PHE A 138 -2.53 3.46 -15.36
CA PHE A 138 -1.27 2.75 -15.54
C PHE A 138 -1.02 1.75 -14.41
N PRO A 139 -0.53 0.53 -14.70
CA PRO A 139 -0.39 -0.54 -13.70
C PRO A 139 0.52 -0.15 -12.53
N TRP A 140 1.63 0.54 -12.78
CA TRP A 140 2.53 1.02 -11.74
C TRP A 140 1.90 2.10 -10.82
N ASP A 141 1.07 2.99 -11.37
CA ASP A 141 0.34 3.99 -10.58
C ASP A 141 -0.74 3.33 -9.70
N VAL A 142 -1.36 2.25 -10.20
CA VAL A 142 -2.33 1.47 -9.44
C VAL A 142 -1.63 0.68 -8.34
N ALA A 143 -0.50 0.03 -8.65
CA ALA A 143 0.31 -0.72 -7.70
C ALA A 143 0.76 0.16 -6.53
N ASP A 144 1.33 1.34 -6.80
CA ASP A 144 1.70 2.32 -5.79
C ASP A 144 0.50 2.74 -4.90
N SER A 145 -0.66 2.96 -5.52
CA SER A 145 -1.89 3.31 -4.78
C SER A 145 -2.42 2.15 -3.91
N LEU A 146 -2.25 0.90 -4.33
CA LEU A 146 -2.64 -0.28 -3.56
C LEU A 146 -1.71 -0.51 -2.36
N GLN A 147 -0.42 -0.30 -2.53
CA GLN A 147 0.54 -0.38 -1.42
C GLN A 147 0.24 0.67 -0.34
N ARG A 148 -0.09 1.92 -0.74
CA ARG A 148 -0.52 2.95 0.21
C ARG A 148 -1.83 2.61 0.95
N LEU A 149 -2.68 1.74 0.40
CA LEU A 149 -3.87 1.24 1.09
C LEU A 149 -3.49 0.39 2.32
N GLY A 150 -2.31 -0.22 2.32
CA GLY A 150 -1.80 -0.97 3.45
C GLY A 150 -2.43 -2.36 3.63
N ALA A 151 -3.13 -2.89 2.62
CA ALA A 151 -3.71 -4.23 2.71
C ALA A 151 -2.59 -5.29 2.74
N PRO A 152 -2.63 -6.24 3.70
CA PRO A 152 -1.53 -7.19 3.94
C PRO A 152 -1.08 -7.97 2.71
N VAL A 153 -2.00 -8.36 1.82
CA VAL A 153 -1.69 -9.13 0.62
C VAL A 153 -0.74 -8.38 -0.33
N PHE A 154 -0.93 -7.07 -0.52
CA PHE A 154 -0.04 -6.26 -1.37
C PHE A 154 1.26 -5.87 -0.66
N LEU A 155 1.25 -5.85 0.68
CA LEU A 155 2.46 -5.59 1.45
C LEU A 155 3.40 -6.81 1.48
N ARG A 156 2.84 -8.03 1.49
CA ARG A 156 3.61 -9.28 1.39
C ARG A 156 4.14 -9.51 -0.01
N ASN A 157 3.33 -9.19 -1.02
CA ASN A 157 3.69 -9.41 -2.42
C ASN A 157 3.22 -8.24 -3.28
N PRO A 158 4.06 -7.22 -3.53
CA PRO A 158 3.73 -6.07 -4.39
C PRO A 158 3.35 -6.46 -5.82
N GLU A 159 3.88 -7.56 -6.35
CA GLU A 159 3.57 -8.04 -7.71
C GLU A 159 2.11 -8.46 -7.88
N TYR A 160 1.40 -8.80 -6.80
CA TYR A 160 -0.05 -9.07 -6.89
C TYR A 160 -0.83 -7.85 -7.42
N ALA A 161 -0.33 -6.65 -7.22
CA ALA A 161 -0.93 -5.46 -7.80
C ALA A 161 -0.95 -5.52 -9.34
N TYR A 162 0.11 -6.01 -9.97
CA TYR A 162 0.20 -6.17 -11.44
C TYR A 162 -0.64 -7.35 -11.93
N ARG A 163 -0.67 -8.44 -11.18
CA ARG A 163 -1.49 -9.62 -11.50
C ARG A 163 -2.97 -9.28 -11.46
N ILE A 164 -3.46 -8.67 -10.36
CA ILE A 164 -4.87 -8.28 -10.24
C ILE A 164 -5.23 -7.16 -11.22
N TRP A 165 -4.30 -6.25 -11.54
CA TRP A 165 -4.49 -5.25 -12.58
C TRP A 165 -4.76 -5.93 -13.94
N SER A 166 -3.95 -6.89 -14.31
CA SER A 166 -4.11 -7.66 -15.55
C SER A 166 -5.41 -8.47 -15.55
N PHE A 167 -5.76 -9.09 -14.43
CA PHE A 167 -6.97 -9.89 -14.28
C PHE A 167 -8.24 -9.06 -14.51
N TYR A 168 -8.38 -7.93 -13.83
CA TYR A 168 -9.52 -7.03 -14.02
C TYR A 168 -9.59 -6.47 -15.44
N ASN A 169 -8.46 -6.01 -15.93
CA ASN A 169 -8.43 -5.29 -17.19
C ASN A 169 -8.63 -6.20 -18.41
N ARG A 170 -8.21 -7.47 -18.39
CA ARG A 170 -8.58 -8.44 -19.44
C ARG A 170 -10.10 -8.58 -19.56
N HIS A 171 -10.81 -8.77 -18.44
CA HIS A 171 -12.27 -8.88 -18.45
C HIS A 171 -12.95 -7.62 -19.00
N LEU A 172 -12.41 -6.46 -18.66
CA LEU A 172 -12.92 -5.19 -19.14
C LEU A 172 -12.71 -5.04 -20.66
N LEU A 173 -11.51 -5.30 -21.15
CA LEU A 173 -11.19 -5.16 -22.57
C LEU A 173 -11.96 -6.19 -23.43
N ASP A 174 -12.10 -7.41 -22.96
CA ASP A 174 -12.88 -8.45 -23.64
C ASP A 174 -14.35 -8.05 -23.79
N PHE A 175 -14.94 -7.46 -22.76
CA PHE A 175 -16.31 -6.94 -22.82
C PHE A 175 -16.40 -5.71 -23.74
N PHE A 176 -15.46 -4.77 -23.64
CA PHE A 176 -15.40 -3.58 -24.50
C PHE A 176 -15.35 -3.96 -25.97
N ASN A 177 -14.48 -4.88 -26.36
CA ASN A 177 -14.32 -5.32 -27.74
C ASN A 177 -15.59 -5.91 -28.36
N ARG A 178 -16.47 -6.52 -27.52
CA ARG A 178 -17.77 -7.06 -27.95
C ARG A 178 -18.90 -6.04 -27.98
N ASN A 179 -18.72 -4.89 -27.33
CA ASN A 179 -19.81 -3.93 -27.05
C ASN A 179 -19.38 -2.46 -27.20
N SER A 180 -18.39 -2.16 -28.05
CA SER A 180 -17.72 -0.85 -28.13
C SER A 180 -18.68 0.32 -28.42
N GLU A 181 -19.81 0.08 -29.13
CA GLU A 181 -20.78 1.11 -29.52
C GLU A 181 -21.54 1.72 -28.33
N ARG A 182 -21.64 0.99 -27.21
CA ARG A 182 -22.32 1.45 -25.98
C ARG A 182 -21.36 1.61 -24.79
N CYS A 183 -20.07 1.56 -25.07
CA CYS A 183 -19.02 1.67 -24.07
C CYS A 183 -18.12 2.88 -24.34
N LEU A 184 -17.63 3.53 -23.29
CA LEU A 184 -16.49 4.44 -23.34
C LEU A 184 -15.31 3.81 -22.63
N LEU A 185 -14.12 3.85 -23.23
CA LEU A 185 -12.86 3.37 -22.64
C LEU A 185 -11.91 4.55 -22.45
N LEU A 186 -11.60 4.86 -21.17
CA LEU A 186 -10.98 6.12 -20.78
C LEU A 186 -9.75 5.93 -19.91
N SER A 187 -8.63 6.52 -20.31
CA SER A 187 -7.45 6.64 -19.46
C SER A 187 -7.63 7.73 -18.40
N THR A 188 -7.54 7.38 -17.12
CA THR A 188 -7.54 8.37 -16.03
C THR A 188 -6.35 9.32 -16.16
N ASN A 189 -5.19 8.83 -16.60
CA ASN A 189 -4.00 9.65 -16.78
C ASN A 189 -4.24 10.75 -17.86
N ALA A 190 -4.97 10.43 -18.92
CA ALA A 190 -5.37 11.41 -19.97
C ALA A 190 -6.50 12.35 -19.49
N LEU A 191 -7.54 11.82 -18.85
CA LEU A 191 -8.66 12.62 -18.31
C LEU A 191 -8.17 13.71 -17.33
N ARG A 192 -7.14 13.43 -16.55
CA ARG A 192 -6.54 14.40 -15.63
C ARG A 192 -5.94 15.62 -16.31
N GLN A 193 -5.53 15.51 -17.58
CA GLN A 193 -5.02 16.64 -18.35
C GLN A 193 -6.16 17.55 -18.82
N ASN A 194 -7.29 16.98 -19.22
CA ASN A 194 -8.49 17.72 -19.61
C ASN A 194 -9.78 16.96 -19.21
N PRO A 195 -10.31 17.23 -18.00
CA PRO A 195 -11.54 16.60 -17.52
C PRO A 195 -12.78 16.82 -18.40
N ASN A 196 -12.80 17.90 -19.19
CA ASN A 196 -13.96 18.23 -20.05
C ASN A 196 -14.15 17.24 -21.20
N HIS A 197 -13.10 16.55 -21.64
CA HIS A 197 -13.22 15.47 -22.64
C HIS A 197 -14.23 14.40 -22.25
N LEU A 198 -14.43 14.14 -20.95
CA LEU A 198 -15.46 13.20 -20.50
C LEU A 198 -16.85 13.62 -20.97
N ALA A 199 -17.22 14.89 -20.72
CA ALA A 199 -18.55 15.38 -21.08
C ALA A 199 -18.76 15.39 -22.60
N GLU A 200 -17.72 15.71 -23.36
CA GLU A 200 -17.74 15.68 -24.83
C GLU A 200 -17.98 14.25 -25.35
N LEU A 201 -17.26 13.27 -24.86
CA LEU A 201 -17.38 11.86 -25.26
C LEU A 201 -18.76 11.28 -24.87
N LEU A 202 -19.28 11.61 -23.68
CA LEU A 202 -20.62 11.19 -23.25
C LEU A 202 -21.72 11.72 -24.16
N ARG A 203 -21.62 12.99 -24.61
CA ARG A 203 -22.58 13.59 -25.54
C ARG A 203 -22.44 13.04 -26.94
N ASN A 204 -21.21 12.91 -27.44
CA ASN A 204 -20.96 12.58 -28.85
C ASN A 204 -21.14 11.09 -29.14
N LYS A 205 -20.60 10.19 -28.29
CA LYS A 205 -20.64 8.73 -28.53
C LYS A 205 -21.89 8.08 -27.94
N LEU A 206 -22.29 8.48 -26.72
CA LEU A 206 -23.44 7.88 -26.05
C LEU A 206 -24.72 8.69 -26.18
N THR A 207 -24.67 9.86 -26.80
CA THR A 207 -25.82 10.74 -27.09
C THR A 207 -26.60 11.10 -25.82
N LEU A 208 -25.88 11.35 -24.70
CA LEU A 208 -26.50 11.66 -23.41
C LEU A 208 -26.78 13.15 -23.26
N GLU A 209 -27.99 13.49 -22.81
CA GLU A 209 -28.36 14.84 -22.39
C GLU A 209 -27.86 15.10 -20.96
N LEU A 210 -26.81 15.87 -20.82
CA LEU A 210 -26.13 16.14 -19.58
C LEU A 210 -26.26 17.59 -19.14
N ARG A 211 -26.31 17.82 -17.83
CA ARG A 211 -26.23 19.16 -17.24
C ARG A 211 -24.85 19.78 -17.52
N GLU A 212 -24.80 21.10 -17.56
CA GLU A 212 -23.53 21.82 -17.59
C GLU A 212 -22.86 21.78 -16.22
N ALA A 213 -21.57 21.43 -16.18
CA ALA A 213 -20.76 21.42 -14.96
C ALA A 213 -19.31 21.77 -15.28
N ASN A 214 -18.63 22.46 -14.37
CA ASN A 214 -17.21 22.72 -14.48
C ASN A 214 -16.42 21.61 -13.77
N LEU A 215 -16.03 20.60 -14.54
CA LEU A 215 -15.34 19.40 -14.02
C LEU A 215 -13.95 19.72 -13.46
N ASN A 216 -13.28 20.78 -13.93
CA ASN A 216 -11.98 21.20 -13.40
C ASN A 216 -12.04 21.65 -11.94
N LYS A 217 -13.19 22.18 -11.46
CA LYS A 217 -13.37 22.57 -10.05
C LYS A 217 -13.53 21.38 -9.10
N ILE A 218 -13.85 20.21 -9.64
CA ILE A 218 -14.07 18.98 -8.87
C ILE A 218 -12.76 18.21 -8.71
N TYR A 219 -11.77 18.48 -9.56
CA TYR A 219 -10.50 17.77 -9.60
C TYR A 219 -9.44 18.44 -8.71
N GLU A 220 -8.89 17.68 -7.77
CA GLU A 220 -7.71 18.08 -6.97
C GLU A 220 -6.50 17.25 -7.40
N ARG A 221 -5.50 17.90 -7.99
CA ARG A 221 -4.28 17.25 -8.48
C ARG A 221 -3.52 16.48 -7.39
N GLU A 222 -3.56 16.99 -6.18
CA GLU A 222 -2.81 16.49 -5.02
C GLU A 222 -3.26 15.10 -4.55
N LEU A 223 -4.49 14.69 -4.88
CA LEU A 223 -5.02 13.38 -4.49
C LEU A 223 -4.53 12.21 -5.38
N PHE A 224 -3.83 12.52 -6.47
CA PHE A 224 -3.38 11.50 -7.41
C PHE A 224 -1.86 11.58 -7.63
N SER A 225 -1.14 10.54 -7.26
CA SER A 225 0.22 10.32 -7.77
C SER A 225 0.18 9.88 -9.23
N SER A 226 1.16 10.27 -10.01
CA SER A 226 1.44 9.70 -11.33
C SER A 226 2.94 9.64 -11.53
N SER A 227 3.40 8.56 -12.12
CA SER A 227 4.79 8.40 -12.52
C SER A 227 5.14 9.37 -13.64
N GLU A 228 6.41 9.68 -13.76
CA GLU A 228 6.94 10.39 -14.93
C GLU A 228 6.82 9.52 -16.19
N ILE A 229 6.84 10.16 -17.37
CA ILE A 229 6.67 9.45 -18.66
C ILE A 229 7.76 8.39 -18.88
N THR A 230 8.94 8.59 -18.28
CA THR A 230 10.13 7.74 -18.46
C THR A 230 10.68 7.24 -17.13
N ASP A 231 9.82 6.85 -16.21
CA ASP A 231 10.23 6.33 -14.90
C ASP A 231 10.91 4.95 -15.04
N PRO A 232 12.06 4.70 -14.39
CA PRO A 232 12.72 3.39 -14.37
C PRO A 232 11.83 2.22 -13.93
N LEU A 233 10.83 2.46 -13.09
CA LEU A 233 9.86 1.43 -12.70
C LEU A 233 9.08 0.90 -13.90
N ILE A 234 8.80 1.75 -14.89
CA ILE A 234 8.11 1.33 -16.13
C ILE A 234 8.98 0.33 -16.89
N ASP A 235 10.28 0.60 -16.99
CA ASP A 235 11.24 -0.24 -17.69
C ASP A 235 11.36 -1.62 -16.98
N LEU A 236 11.43 -1.62 -15.65
CA LEU A 236 11.49 -2.83 -14.84
C LEU A 236 10.19 -3.65 -14.90
N VAL A 237 9.02 -2.99 -14.81
CA VAL A 237 7.73 -3.67 -14.97
C VAL A 237 7.57 -4.24 -16.38
N ALA A 238 8.03 -3.54 -17.41
CA ALA A 238 8.01 -4.05 -18.78
C ALA A 238 8.88 -5.30 -18.96
N ALA A 239 9.98 -5.41 -18.23
CA ALA A 239 10.87 -6.57 -18.27
C ALA A 239 10.34 -7.74 -17.42
N THR A 240 9.84 -7.47 -16.21
CA THR A 240 9.45 -8.50 -15.24
C THR A 240 7.98 -8.92 -15.33
N SER A 241 7.12 -8.09 -15.90
CA SER A 241 5.68 -8.32 -16.07
C SER A 241 5.20 -7.81 -17.44
N PRO A 242 5.77 -8.34 -18.55
CA PRO A 242 5.51 -7.84 -19.90
C PRO A 242 4.02 -7.89 -20.28
N GLN A 243 3.26 -8.83 -19.74
CA GLN A 243 1.81 -8.93 -19.93
C GLN A 243 1.04 -7.67 -19.50
N CYS A 244 1.54 -6.92 -18.49
CA CYS A 244 0.91 -5.66 -18.08
C CYS A 244 1.10 -4.56 -19.12
N THR A 245 2.30 -4.40 -19.66
CA THR A 245 2.59 -3.38 -20.67
C THR A 245 1.98 -3.72 -22.02
N GLU A 246 1.91 -5.00 -22.37
CA GLU A 246 1.22 -5.46 -23.57
C GLU A 246 -0.29 -5.20 -23.50
N LEU A 247 -0.92 -5.55 -22.37
CA LEU A 247 -2.34 -5.25 -22.15
C LEU A 247 -2.60 -3.74 -22.13
N LEU A 248 -1.69 -2.95 -21.53
CA LEU A 248 -1.82 -1.49 -21.51
C LEU A 248 -1.76 -0.90 -22.92
N LYS A 249 -0.90 -1.42 -23.82
CA LYS A 249 -0.88 -1.01 -25.24
C LYS A 249 -2.20 -1.32 -25.92
N GLN A 250 -2.77 -2.51 -25.70
CA GLN A 250 -4.08 -2.87 -26.26
C GLN A 250 -5.18 -1.92 -25.76
N PHE A 251 -5.12 -1.48 -24.50
CA PHE A 251 -6.01 -0.45 -23.98
C PHE A 251 -5.82 0.89 -24.68
N ASP A 252 -4.57 1.33 -24.81
CA ASP A 252 -4.25 2.61 -25.45
C ASP A 252 -4.65 2.64 -26.93
N ASP A 253 -4.56 1.51 -27.64
CA ASP A 253 -4.98 1.36 -29.04
C ASP A 253 -6.51 1.36 -29.20
N ALA A 254 -7.25 0.82 -28.21
CA ALA A 254 -8.71 0.68 -28.27
C ALA A 254 -9.47 1.87 -27.64
N ALA A 255 -8.81 2.68 -26.83
CA ALA A 255 -9.46 3.69 -25.98
C ALA A 255 -10.03 4.88 -26.75
N ASP A 256 -11.21 5.34 -26.34
CA ASP A 256 -11.82 6.60 -26.79
C ASP A 256 -11.02 7.82 -26.28
N LEU A 257 -10.36 7.68 -25.14
CA LEU A 257 -9.39 8.64 -24.63
C LEU A 257 -8.16 7.88 -24.11
N SER A 258 -7.13 7.86 -24.93
CA SER A 258 -5.93 7.06 -24.73
C SER A 258 -4.92 7.69 -23.77
N GLY A 259 -4.16 6.84 -23.07
CA GLY A 259 -2.96 7.21 -22.34
C GLY A 259 -1.68 7.23 -23.20
N THR A 260 -1.79 7.02 -24.51
CA THR A 260 -0.66 7.02 -25.44
C THR A 260 0.17 8.31 -25.32
N GLY A 261 1.49 8.14 -25.23
CA GLY A 261 2.44 9.26 -25.07
C GLY A 261 2.59 9.76 -23.63
N LEU A 262 1.81 9.25 -22.67
CA LEU A 262 1.91 9.58 -21.26
C LEU A 262 2.77 8.58 -20.46
N TRP A 263 3.30 7.57 -21.13
CA TRP A 263 4.26 6.62 -20.59
C TRP A 263 5.17 6.07 -21.69
N ARG A 264 6.36 5.63 -21.30
CA ARG A 264 7.32 5.02 -22.22
C ARG A 264 8.21 4.03 -21.48
N ALA A 265 8.15 2.77 -21.87
CA ALA A 265 9.13 1.78 -21.45
C ALA A 265 10.39 1.86 -22.35
N ARG A 266 11.54 1.68 -21.73
CA ARG A 266 12.85 1.58 -22.40
C ARG A 266 13.49 0.24 -22.04
N PRO A 267 14.42 -0.28 -22.85
CA PRO A 267 15.25 -1.39 -22.43
C PRO A 267 16.00 -1.04 -21.14
N LEU A 268 16.05 -1.98 -20.20
CA LEU A 268 16.88 -1.81 -19.02
C LEU A 268 18.33 -1.62 -19.46
N ARG A 269 18.95 -0.56 -18.99
CA ARG A 269 20.37 -0.31 -19.21
C ARG A 269 21.08 -0.52 -17.88
N SER A 270 21.97 -1.50 -17.83
CA SER A 270 22.89 -1.61 -16.70
C SER A 270 23.79 -0.37 -16.66
N ARG A 271 23.92 0.22 -15.49
CA ARG A 271 24.95 1.25 -15.24
C ARG A 271 26.38 0.69 -15.30
N LEU A 272 26.50 -0.61 -15.43
CA LEU A 272 27.75 -1.34 -15.52
C LEU A 272 28.11 -1.57 -16.99
N LYS A 273 28.94 -0.77 -17.55
CA LYS A 273 29.57 -0.91 -18.89
C LYS A 273 28.97 -0.09 -20.03
N GLU A 274 28.98 1.20 -19.88
CA GLU A 274 29.49 1.94 -21.03
C GLU A 274 31.02 1.88 -20.94
N GLU A 275 31.64 1.19 -21.87
CA GLU A 275 33.09 1.08 -22.05
C GLU A 275 33.73 2.43 -22.44
N ASN A 276 33.41 3.49 -21.73
CA ASN A 276 34.10 4.76 -21.95
C ASN A 276 34.23 5.54 -20.64
N ASN A 277 35.45 5.59 -20.20
CA ASN A 277 36.08 6.44 -19.21
C ASN A 277 36.06 5.98 -17.75
N SER A 278 37.14 5.52 -17.35
CA SER A 278 38.00 5.58 -16.15
C SER A 278 37.60 6.54 -14.99
N SER A 279 36.35 6.78 -14.68
CA SER A 279 36.00 7.31 -13.37
C SER A 279 35.89 6.15 -12.40
N ALA A 280 36.72 6.13 -11.36
CA ALA A 280 36.65 5.17 -10.29
C ALA A 280 35.23 5.14 -9.72
N VAL A 281 34.72 3.95 -9.38
CA VAL A 281 33.43 3.83 -8.69
C VAL A 281 33.56 4.47 -7.32
N ASP A 282 32.71 5.45 -7.03
CA ASP A 282 32.74 6.15 -5.73
C ASP A 282 31.96 5.38 -4.67
N ILE A 283 30.79 4.87 -5.02
CA ILE A 283 29.90 4.21 -4.09
C ILE A 283 29.30 2.93 -4.68
N SER A 284 29.22 1.90 -3.84
CA SER A 284 28.56 0.63 -4.16
C SER A 284 27.32 0.45 -3.28
N ILE A 285 26.16 0.29 -3.89
CA ILE A 285 24.93 -0.12 -3.20
C ILE A 285 24.92 -1.64 -3.17
N ILE A 286 24.89 -2.22 -1.97
CA ILE A 286 24.89 -3.67 -1.74
C ILE A 286 23.51 -4.11 -1.35
N VAL A 287 22.81 -4.79 -2.24
CA VAL A 287 21.44 -5.24 -2.05
C VAL A 287 21.43 -6.73 -1.77
N THR A 288 21.01 -7.14 -0.58
CA THR A 288 20.86 -8.55 -0.24
C THR A 288 19.44 -9.04 -0.51
N CYS A 289 19.33 -10.20 -1.15
CA CYS A 289 18.05 -10.81 -1.53
C CYS A 289 18.05 -12.31 -1.17
N PHE A 290 17.01 -12.72 -0.42
CA PHE A 290 16.70 -14.12 -0.14
C PHE A 290 15.19 -14.31 -0.22
N ASP A 291 14.69 -14.93 -1.31
CA ASP A 291 13.27 -15.14 -1.61
C ASP A 291 12.38 -13.86 -1.56
N ASP A 292 13.00 -12.68 -1.79
CA ASP A 292 12.39 -11.35 -1.71
C ASP A 292 12.38 -10.62 -3.08
N GLY A 293 12.46 -11.38 -4.18
CA GLY A 293 12.53 -10.82 -5.55
C GLY A 293 11.38 -9.89 -5.90
N GLN A 294 10.18 -10.13 -5.36
CA GLN A 294 8.97 -9.32 -5.56
C GLN A 294 9.14 -7.86 -5.07
N PHE A 295 10.06 -7.59 -4.16
CA PHE A 295 10.35 -6.24 -3.68
C PHE A 295 11.49 -5.58 -4.45
N LEU A 296 12.41 -6.40 -4.98
CA LEU A 296 13.66 -5.95 -5.61
C LEU A 296 13.42 -4.98 -6.78
N ILE A 297 12.30 -5.14 -7.50
CA ILE A 297 11.90 -4.26 -8.61
C ILE A 297 11.78 -2.80 -8.15
N GLU A 298 11.14 -2.56 -7.00
CA GLU A 298 10.95 -1.22 -6.47
C GLU A 298 12.25 -0.64 -5.89
N ALA A 299 13.05 -1.47 -5.24
CA ALA A 299 14.36 -1.07 -4.72
C ALA A 299 15.26 -0.62 -5.88
N VAL A 300 15.41 -1.45 -6.92
CA VAL A 300 16.22 -1.14 -8.10
C VAL A 300 15.69 0.11 -8.82
N ALA A 301 14.36 0.23 -9.01
CA ALA A 301 13.77 1.45 -9.59
C ALA A 301 14.13 2.71 -8.79
N SER A 302 14.17 2.61 -7.45
CA SER A 302 14.55 3.74 -6.60
C SER A 302 16.01 4.14 -6.80
N PHE A 303 16.92 3.17 -6.97
CA PHE A 303 18.33 3.46 -7.27
C PHE A 303 18.49 4.12 -8.63
N GLU A 304 17.83 3.57 -9.66
CA GLU A 304 17.88 4.11 -11.02
C GLU A 304 17.38 5.55 -11.12
N ARG A 305 16.44 5.96 -10.26
CA ARG A 305 15.97 7.35 -10.21
C ARG A 305 16.99 8.32 -9.63
N VAL A 306 17.76 7.90 -8.63
CA VAL A 306 18.47 8.85 -7.76
C VAL A 306 19.97 8.60 -7.61
N ALA A 307 20.48 7.41 -7.95
CA ALA A 307 21.90 7.15 -7.78
C ALA A 307 22.74 7.86 -8.85
N PRO A 308 23.88 8.46 -8.49
CA PRO A 308 24.79 9.13 -9.44
C PRO A 308 25.42 8.13 -10.41
N GLN A 309 25.98 8.64 -11.53
CA GLN A 309 26.54 7.79 -12.60
C GLN A 309 27.76 6.95 -12.16
N ASN A 310 28.52 7.42 -11.17
CA ASN A 310 29.67 6.71 -10.59
C ASN A 310 29.28 5.76 -9.43
N CYS A 311 28.01 5.35 -9.38
CA CYS A 311 27.46 4.38 -8.44
C CYS A 311 27.32 3.02 -9.12
N GLU A 312 27.78 1.95 -8.48
CA GLU A 312 27.46 0.58 -8.88
C GLU A 312 26.41 -0.04 -7.95
N ILE A 313 25.68 -1.01 -8.48
CA ILE A 313 24.69 -1.79 -7.74
C ILE A 313 25.14 -3.24 -7.77
N VAL A 314 25.37 -3.81 -6.58
CA VAL A 314 25.75 -5.21 -6.39
C VAL A 314 24.58 -5.91 -5.70
N ILE A 315 23.94 -6.83 -6.39
CA ILE A 315 22.85 -7.63 -5.84
C ILE A 315 23.42 -8.97 -5.37
N VAL A 316 23.16 -9.34 -4.13
CA VAL A 316 23.61 -10.62 -3.56
C VAL A 316 22.40 -11.54 -3.40
N ASN A 317 22.38 -12.61 -4.17
CA ASN A 317 21.44 -13.72 -4.02
C ASN A 317 21.98 -14.69 -2.96
N ASP A 318 21.40 -14.68 -1.77
CA ASP A 318 21.79 -15.55 -0.67
C ASP A 318 21.08 -16.92 -0.74
N GLY A 319 21.15 -17.56 -1.91
CA GLY A 319 20.62 -18.92 -2.11
C GLY A 319 19.10 -18.98 -2.16
N SER A 320 18.45 -18.00 -2.80
CA SER A 320 17.01 -18.02 -3.04
C SER A 320 16.54 -19.29 -3.74
N LYS A 321 15.35 -19.76 -3.38
CA LYS A 321 14.72 -20.96 -3.93
C LYS A 321 13.35 -20.68 -4.54
N GLU A 322 12.76 -19.55 -4.22
CA GLU A 322 11.48 -19.12 -4.74
C GLU A 322 11.60 -18.84 -6.26
N PRO A 323 10.81 -19.53 -7.12
CA PRO A 323 10.99 -19.48 -8.58
C PRO A 323 10.89 -18.07 -9.16
N ARG A 324 9.98 -17.26 -8.63
CA ARG A 324 9.78 -15.89 -9.11
C ARG A 324 10.99 -14.98 -8.77
N THR A 325 11.58 -15.16 -7.60
CA THR A 325 12.80 -14.46 -7.22
C THR A 325 13.95 -14.79 -8.18
N LEU A 326 14.12 -16.08 -8.49
CA LEU A 326 15.16 -16.53 -9.44
C LEU A 326 14.95 -15.96 -10.85
N GLU A 327 13.68 -15.90 -11.32
CA GLU A 327 13.32 -15.29 -12.60
C GLU A 327 13.68 -13.80 -12.63
N ILE A 328 13.32 -13.04 -11.59
CA ILE A 328 13.63 -11.60 -11.49
C ILE A 328 15.14 -11.37 -11.45
N LEU A 329 15.87 -12.14 -10.64
CA LEU A 329 17.33 -12.06 -10.59
C LEU A 329 17.96 -12.34 -11.97
N LYS A 330 17.43 -13.31 -12.71
CA LYS A 330 17.91 -13.62 -14.07
C LYS A 330 17.62 -12.47 -15.04
N ILE A 331 16.43 -11.86 -14.99
CA ILE A 331 16.10 -10.68 -15.81
C ILE A 331 17.06 -9.53 -15.50
N LEU A 332 17.37 -9.28 -14.23
CA LEU A 332 18.32 -8.23 -13.83
C LEU A 332 19.75 -8.55 -14.28
N GLU A 333 20.18 -9.80 -14.17
CA GLU A 333 21.48 -10.24 -14.66
C GLU A 333 21.61 -10.06 -16.17
N ASP A 334 20.60 -10.46 -16.94
CA ASP A 334 20.53 -10.31 -18.40
C ASP A 334 20.48 -8.81 -18.82
N ALA A 335 19.91 -7.96 -17.96
CA ALA A 335 19.99 -6.51 -18.12
C ALA A 335 21.34 -5.92 -17.74
N GLY A 336 22.28 -6.75 -17.22
CA GLY A 336 23.66 -6.41 -16.89
C GLY A 336 23.91 -5.92 -15.47
N TYR A 337 22.95 -6.09 -14.55
CA TYR A 337 23.21 -5.87 -13.13
C TYR A 337 24.20 -6.93 -12.61
N PHE A 338 25.09 -6.52 -11.71
CA PHE A 338 26.08 -7.44 -11.13
C PHE A 338 25.45 -8.24 -10.00
N ILE A 339 25.32 -9.56 -10.19
CA ILE A 339 24.72 -10.47 -9.23
C ILE A 339 25.78 -11.41 -8.67
N VAL A 340 25.89 -11.42 -7.34
CA VAL A 340 26.73 -12.37 -6.59
C VAL A 340 25.82 -13.49 -6.09
N ASN A 341 26.03 -14.70 -6.56
CA ASN A 341 25.28 -15.88 -6.12
C ASN A 341 26.08 -16.66 -5.07
N GLN A 342 25.43 -17.02 -3.97
CA GLN A 342 25.99 -17.90 -2.93
C GLN A 342 24.92 -18.86 -2.40
N GLU A 343 25.35 -19.93 -1.71
CA GLU A 343 24.43 -20.72 -0.89
C GLU A 343 23.94 -19.87 0.29
N ASN A 344 22.72 -20.14 0.80
CA ASN A 344 22.18 -19.39 1.93
C ASN A 344 23.08 -19.55 3.17
N GLN A 345 23.67 -18.45 3.60
CA GLN A 345 24.53 -18.34 4.78
C GLN A 345 24.10 -17.19 5.70
N GLY A 346 22.99 -16.53 5.38
CA GLY A 346 22.40 -15.47 6.17
C GLY A 346 22.91 -14.07 5.83
N LEU A 347 22.18 -13.08 6.34
CA LEU A 347 22.29 -11.66 5.97
C LEU A 347 23.70 -11.09 6.13
N SER A 348 24.38 -11.38 7.25
CA SER A 348 25.74 -10.89 7.51
C SER A 348 26.75 -11.39 6.47
N VAL A 349 26.65 -12.68 6.09
CA VAL A 349 27.55 -13.28 5.07
C VAL A 349 27.25 -12.69 3.70
N ALA A 350 25.98 -12.54 3.37
CA ALA A 350 25.55 -11.95 2.10
C ALA A 350 26.05 -10.50 1.96
N ARG A 351 25.89 -9.66 2.99
CA ARG A 351 26.43 -8.29 2.99
C ARG A 351 27.96 -8.29 2.83
N ASN A 352 28.66 -9.15 3.57
CA ASN A 352 30.12 -9.27 3.46
C ASN A 352 30.56 -9.69 2.05
N ALA A 353 29.87 -10.65 1.42
CA ALA A 353 30.18 -11.09 0.05
C ALA A 353 29.99 -9.95 -0.95
N GLY A 354 28.90 -9.21 -0.86
CA GLY A 354 28.62 -8.05 -1.70
C GLY A 354 29.68 -6.95 -1.54
N ILE A 355 30.03 -6.58 -0.30
CA ILE A 355 31.04 -5.55 -0.02
C ILE A 355 32.42 -5.97 -0.50
N LYS A 356 32.76 -7.25 -0.36
CA LYS A 356 34.02 -7.79 -0.85
C LYS A 356 34.13 -7.66 -2.38
N SER A 357 33.02 -7.91 -3.10
CA SER A 357 32.98 -7.86 -4.56
C SER A 357 32.87 -6.43 -5.12
N ALA A 358 32.51 -5.46 -4.28
CA ALA A 358 32.29 -4.07 -4.63
C ALA A 358 33.58 -3.30 -4.90
N GLY A 359 33.56 -2.41 -5.91
CA GLY A 359 34.70 -1.54 -6.27
C GLY A 359 34.70 -0.18 -5.57
N GLY A 360 33.56 0.25 -5.02
CA GLY A 360 33.38 1.57 -4.42
C GLY A 360 34.19 1.80 -3.16
N ARG A 361 34.70 3.02 -3.01
CA ARG A 361 35.36 3.46 -1.77
C ARG A 361 34.37 3.71 -0.62
N TYR A 362 33.09 3.92 -0.96
CA TYR A 362 31.95 4.00 -0.04
C TYR A 362 30.97 2.88 -0.32
N ILE A 363 30.29 2.44 0.72
CA ILE A 363 29.33 1.33 0.69
C ILE A 363 28.00 1.81 1.26
N LEU A 364 26.91 1.45 0.59
CA LEU A 364 25.55 1.58 1.10
C LEU A 364 24.93 0.17 1.16
N PRO A 365 24.91 -0.50 2.31
CA PRO A 365 24.11 -1.71 2.49
C PRO A 365 22.63 -1.34 2.40
N PHE A 366 21.88 -2.16 1.67
CA PHE A 366 20.48 -1.85 1.42
C PHE A 366 19.63 -3.13 1.35
N ASP A 367 18.46 -3.11 1.98
CA ASP A 367 17.56 -4.25 1.96
C ASP A 367 16.70 -4.22 0.68
N ALA A 368 16.42 -5.39 0.11
CA ALA A 368 15.70 -5.52 -1.16
C ALA A 368 14.27 -4.94 -1.15
N ASP A 369 13.71 -4.68 0.03
CA ASP A 369 12.34 -4.19 0.20
C ASP A 369 12.23 -2.68 0.52
N ASN A 370 13.35 -1.98 0.66
CA ASN A 370 13.40 -0.55 0.94
C ASN A 370 13.46 0.29 -0.37
N ARG A 371 13.29 1.62 -0.27
CA ARG A 371 13.38 2.57 -1.38
C ARG A 371 14.32 3.72 -1.04
N LEU A 372 15.29 3.98 -1.90
CA LEU A 372 16.27 5.06 -1.73
C LEU A 372 15.63 6.43 -2.02
N ARG A 373 16.02 7.46 -1.27
CA ARG A 373 15.60 8.84 -1.49
C ARG A 373 16.71 9.68 -2.14
N ALA A 374 16.27 10.65 -2.95
CA ALA A 374 17.17 11.58 -3.64
C ALA A 374 18.00 12.42 -2.65
N GLY A 375 19.22 12.74 -3.05
CA GLY A 375 20.13 13.63 -2.30
C GLY A 375 20.90 12.94 -1.16
N PHE A 376 20.58 11.68 -0.81
CA PHE A 376 21.30 10.99 0.27
C PHE A 376 22.74 10.67 -0.13
N ILE A 377 22.95 10.06 -1.28
CA ILE A 377 24.28 9.64 -1.73
C ILE A 377 25.19 10.86 -1.89
N GLU A 378 24.72 11.90 -2.58
CA GLU A 378 25.49 13.10 -2.86
C GLU A 378 25.88 13.83 -1.57
N ALA A 379 24.93 13.96 -0.62
CA ALA A 379 25.21 14.60 0.66
C ALA A 379 26.21 13.80 1.49
N ALA A 380 26.07 12.48 1.54
CA ALA A 380 26.95 11.60 2.30
C ALA A 380 28.36 11.56 1.72
N VAL A 381 28.51 11.41 0.39
CA VAL A 381 29.81 11.43 -0.28
C VAL A 381 30.54 12.75 -0.02
N LYS A 382 29.85 13.89 -0.14
CA LYS A 382 30.42 15.21 0.17
C LYS A 382 30.95 15.30 1.60
N ILE A 383 30.23 14.77 2.57
CA ILE A 383 30.64 14.76 3.98
C ILE A 383 31.86 13.85 4.18
N LEU A 384 31.80 12.65 3.66
CA LEU A 384 32.90 11.70 3.74
C LEU A 384 34.16 12.23 3.06
N ASP A 385 34.05 12.88 1.90
CA ASP A 385 35.21 13.51 1.23
C ASP A 385 35.79 14.69 2.02
N SER A 386 34.97 15.40 2.79
CA SER A 386 35.40 16.58 3.56
C SER A 386 36.16 16.25 4.85
N SER A 387 36.02 15.04 5.42
CA SER A 387 36.63 14.66 6.69
C SER A 387 36.98 13.17 6.73
N SER A 388 38.26 12.86 6.81
CA SER A 388 38.76 11.49 6.90
C SER A 388 38.37 10.75 8.19
N GLU A 389 38.03 11.47 9.25
CA GLU A 389 37.61 10.90 10.55
C GLU A 389 36.16 10.41 10.53
N ILE A 390 35.31 10.99 9.65
CA ILE A 390 33.93 10.53 9.49
C ILE A 390 33.96 9.25 8.69
N GLY A 391 33.50 8.17 9.32
CA GLY A 391 33.42 6.82 8.69
C GLY A 391 32.02 6.47 8.22
N ILE A 392 31.00 6.98 8.90
CA ILE A 392 29.59 6.59 8.70
C ILE A 392 28.71 7.84 8.59
N VAL A 393 27.82 7.85 7.58
CA VAL A 393 26.79 8.89 7.39
C VAL A 393 25.42 8.23 7.32
N TYR A 394 24.49 8.68 8.15
CA TYR A 394 23.13 8.16 8.25
C TYR A 394 22.13 9.31 8.33
N GLY A 395 20.83 9.04 8.22
CA GLY A 395 19.79 10.06 8.32
C GLY A 395 18.45 9.49 8.79
N TYR A 396 17.39 10.27 8.61
CA TYR A 396 16.04 9.88 8.94
C TYR A 396 15.51 8.88 7.94
N HIS A 397 14.51 8.09 8.34
CA HIS A 397 13.79 7.24 7.41
C HIS A 397 12.28 7.41 7.54
N GLN A 398 11.60 7.23 6.41
CA GLN A 398 10.15 7.27 6.33
C GLN A 398 9.62 5.85 6.28
N TRP A 399 8.84 5.45 7.27
CA TRP A 399 8.12 4.17 7.19
C TRP A 399 7.04 4.22 6.10
N PHE A 400 6.88 3.13 5.37
CA PHE A 400 5.76 2.91 4.46
C PHE A 400 5.25 1.47 4.55
N GLY A 401 4.03 1.21 4.06
CA GLY A 401 3.36 -0.07 4.23
C GLY A 401 2.43 -0.08 5.43
N MET A 402 2.61 -1.00 6.37
CA MET A 402 1.76 -1.10 7.58
C MET A 402 1.91 0.11 8.53
N LYS A 403 3.04 0.79 8.47
CA LYS A 403 3.35 1.98 9.28
C LYS A 403 3.76 3.10 8.32
N THR A 404 3.37 4.35 8.62
CA THR A 404 3.63 5.50 7.74
C THR A 404 4.19 6.69 8.51
N THR A 405 4.97 6.44 9.58
CA THR A 405 5.55 7.48 10.43
C THR A 405 6.95 7.88 9.95
N LEU A 406 7.30 9.14 10.14
CA LEU A 406 8.67 9.61 10.02
C LEU A 406 9.44 9.20 11.28
N GLU A 407 10.63 8.62 11.10
CA GLU A 407 11.57 8.31 12.17
C GLU A 407 12.75 9.28 12.12
N GLU A 408 12.75 10.25 13.02
CA GLU A 408 13.85 11.20 13.20
C GLU A 408 14.92 10.58 14.08
N VAL A 409 15.99 10.11 13.46
CA VAL A 409 17.08 9.43 14.16
C VAL A 409 17.94 10.44 14.93
N ALA A 410 18.30 10.11 16.18
CA ALA A 410 19.13 10.96 17.03
C ALA A 410 20.58 11.10 16.50
N GLU A 411 21.31 12.12 16.94
CA GLU A 411 22.76 12.17 16.75
C GLU A 411 23.44 10.99 17.43
N PHE A 412 24.60 10.60 16.89
CA PHE A 412 25.36 9.48 17.44
C PHE A 412 25.78 9.76 18.87
N ASP A 413 25.42 8.85 19.75
CA ASP A 413 25.76 8.84 21.16
C ASP A 413 26.13 7.39 21.51
N LEU A 414 27.39 7.16 21.87
CA LEU A 414 27.90 5.84 22.16
C LEU A 414 27.18 5.21 23.38
N ASP A 415 26.87 6.00 24.41
CA ASP A 415 26.14 5.46 25.58
C ASP A 415 24.75 4.93 25.21
N LYS A 416 24.06 5.61 24.26
CA LYS A 416 22.78 5.14 23.73
C LYS A 416 22.96 3.93 22.82
N MET A 417 23.98 3.96 21.95
CA MET A 417 24.26 2.86 21.02
C MET A 417 24.58 1.56 21.77
N LEU A 418 25.20 1.64 22.93
CA LEU A 418 25.45 0.49 23.79
C LEU A 418 24.19 -0.03 24.50
N GLU A 419 23.08 0.72 24.52
CA GLU A 419 21.81 0.31 25.11
C GLU A 419 20.81 -0.27 24.10
N PHE A 420 20.73 0.34 22.91
CA PHE A 420 19.84 -0.09 21.82
C PHE A 420 20.28 0.45 20.48
N ASN A 421 19.93 -0.29 19.41
CA ASN A 421 20.18 0.15 18.05
C ASN A 421 19.15 1.20 17.62
N TYR A 422 19.63 2.31 17.08
CA TYR A 422 18.78 3.37 16.49
C TYR A 422 19.29 3.84 15.12
N ILE A 423 20.36 3.24 14.61
CA ILE A 423 20.91 3.50 13.28
C ILE A 423 20.74 2.23 12.44
N THR A 424 19.91 2.28 11.43
CA THR A 424 19.65 1.15 10.55
C THR A 424 20.88 0.79 9.70
N ALA A 425 20.89 -0.42 9.14
CA ALA A 425 21.93 -0.85 8.21
C ALA A 425 22.07 0.07 6.98
N CYS A 426 20.97 0.76 6.56
CA CYS A 426 20.96 1.68 5.43
C CYS A 426 21.70 3.00 5.73
N ALA A 427 22.96 2.91 6.15
CA ALA A 427 23.89 4.01 6.34
C ALA A 427 25.05 3.90 5.34
N ILE A 428 25.54 5.04 4.83
CA ILE A 428 26.71 5.03 3.94
C ILE A 428 27.97 5.03 4.79
N LEU A 429 28.83 4.06 4.56
CA LEU A 429 30.09 3.92 5.28
C LEU A 429 31.28 3.87 4.32
N ARG A 430 32.47 4.29 4.82
CA ARG A 430 33.72 4.00 4.12
C ARG A 430 33.92 2.48 4.06
N LYS A 431 34.35 1.95 2.92
CA LYS A 431 34.75 0.53 2.83
C LYS A 431 35.85 0.17 3.84
N GLN A 432 36.68 1.16 4.20
CA GLN A 432 37.71 1.02 5.24
C GLN A 432 37.12 0.72 6.63
N VAL A 433 35.98 1.34 7.00
CA VAL A 433 35.27 1.03 8.27
C VAL A 433 34.94 -0.44 8.36
N TRP A 434 34.33 -0.97 7.30
CA TRP A 434 34.02 -2.40 7.20
C TRP A 434 35.28 -3.28 7.32
N ALA A 435 36.37 -2.90 6.66
CA ALA A 435 37.62 -3.63 6.71
C ALA A 435 38.25 -3.60 8.11
N ASP A 436 38.30 -2.42 8.75
CA ASP A 436 38.88 -2.24 10.09
C ASP A 436 38.11 -3.00 11.17
N CYS A 437 36.77 -3.11 11.00
CA CYS A 437 35.92 -3.88 11.89
C CYS A 437 35.96 -5.39 11.64
N GLY A 438 36.58 -5.85 10.55
CA GLY A 438 36.61 -7.26 10.16
C GLY A 438 35.32 -7.75 9.48
N GLY A 439 34.50 -6.83 8.99
CA GLY A 439 33.20 -7.11 8.36
C GLY A 439 32.04 -7.22 9.35
N TYR A 440 30.88 -7.59 8.84
CA TYR A 440 29.71 -7.97 9.67
C TYR A 440 29.95 -9.29 10.39
N ASP A 441 29.69 -9.34 11.68
CA ASP A 441 29.81 -10.58 12.48
C ASP A 441 28.59 -11.48 12.25
N GLN A 442 28.85 -12.67 11.68
CA GLN A 442 27.82 -13.65 11.33
C GLN A 442 27.02 -14.16 12.54
N ARG A 443 27.59 -14.09 13.74
CA ARG A 443 26.96 -14.54 14.99
C ARG A 443 25.96 -13.54 15.54
N MET A 444 25.93 -12.33 14.98
CA MET A 444 25.13 -11.20 15.47
C MET A 444 23.85 -10.96 14.65
N THR A 445 23.55 -11.77 13.64
CA THR A 445 22.30 -11.62 12.86
C THR A 445 21.08 -11.92 13.73
N PRO A 446 20.05 -11.03 13.78
CA PRO A 446 19.80 -9.83 12.97
C PRO A 446 20.26 -8.49 13.61
N CYS A 447 21.23 -8.50 14.49
CA CYS A 447 21.80 -7.30 15.14
C CYS A 447 23.21 -6.98 14.61
N GLU A 448 23.55 -7.44 13.40
CA GLU A 448 24.87 -7.30 12.80
C GLU A 448 25.25 -5.85 12.48
N ASP A 449 24.28 -5.00 12.15
CA ASP A 449 24.47 -3.57 11.94
C ASP A 449 24.75 -2.87 13.28
N TRP A 450 24.02 -3.22 14.33
CA TRP A 450 24.25 -2.70 15.66
C TRP A 450 25.66 -3.00 16.15
N GLU A 451 26.10 -4.24 16.00
CA GLU A 451 27.45 -4.63 16.36
C GLU A 451 28.52 -3.88 15.55
N LEU A 452 28.31 -3.73 14.24
CA LEU A 452 29.24 -3.00 13.38
C LEU A 452 29.38 -1.53 13.81
N TRP A 453 28.28 -0.87 14.24
CA TRP A 453 28.33 0.51 14.73
C TRP A 453 29.11 0.64 16.04
N ILE A 454 28.94 -0.31 16.96
CA ILE A 454 29.71 -0.35 18.20
C ILE A 454 31.20 -0.56 17.89
N ASN A 455 31.53 -1.51 17.02
CA ASN A 455 32.90 -1.81 16.62
C ASN A 455 33.57 -0.62 15.93
N ALA A 456 32.87 0.04 15.02
CA ALA A 456 33.38 1.24 14.34
C ALA A 456 33.67 2.37 15.34
N ALA A 457 32.81 2.59 16.33
CA ALA A 457 33.04 3.56 17.38
C ALA A 457 34.24 3.18 18.27
N GLU A 458 34.42 1.90 18.58
CA GLU A 458 35.58 1.37 19.33
C GLU A 458 36.90 1.60 18.58
N LYS A 459 36.86 1.52 17.23
CA LYS A 459 38.01 1.86 16.35
C LYS A 459 38.25 3.35 16.18
N GLY A 460 37.40 4.20 16.77
CA GLY A 460 37.54 5.66 16.74
C GLY A 460 36.88 6.34 15.53
N TRP A 461 36.12 5.59 14.72
CA TRP A 461 35.38 6.17 13.61
C TRP A 461 34.26 7.09 14.10
N ARG A 462 34.08 8.25 13.44
CA ARG A 462 33.01 9.19 13.72
C ARG A 462 31.82 9.00 12.83
N PHE A 463 30.65 9.36 13.35
CA PHE A 463 29.37 9.28 12.68
C PHE A 463 28.86 10.69 12.36
N HIS A 464 28.18 10.84 11.23
CA HIS A 464 27.52 12.09 10.88
C HIS A 464 26.06 11.85 10.53
N ARG A 465 25.16 12.60 11.16
CA ARG A 465 23.72 12.52 10.91
C ARG A 465 23.29 13.60 9.92
N LEU A 466 22.59 13.20 8.87
CA LEU A 466 21.84 14.09 7.98
C LEU A 466 20.43 14.32 8.55
N MET A 467 20.01 15.59 8.62
CA MET A 467 18.65 15.95 9.05
C MET A 467 17.68 15.94 7.86
N GLN A 468 17.65 14.81 7.15
CA GLN A 468 16.76 14.57 6.01
C GLN A 468 16.39 13.09 5.92
N VAL A 469 15.27 12.82 5.23
CA VAL A 469 14.87 11.44 4.91
C VAL A 469 15.81 10.89 3.84
N THR A 470 16.54 9.83 4.17
CA THR A 470 17.54 9.21 3.32
C THR A 470 16.99 8.00 2.53
N PHE A 471 16.00 7.31 3.10
CA PHE A 471 15.32 6.19 2.47
C PHE A 471 13.92 5.97 3.05
N GLU A 472 13.12 5.14 2.38
CA GLU A 472 11.85 4.64 2.87
C GLU A 472 12.03 3.21 3.36
N TYR A 473 11.61 2.96 4.62
CA TYR A 473 11.67 1.65 5.27
C TYR A 473 10.32 0.95 5.15
N ARG A 474 10.30 -0.27 4.60
CA ARG A 474 9.06 -1.04 4.44
C ARG A 474 8.65 -1.72 5.76
N ALA A 475 7.47 -1.37 6.26
CA ALA A 475 6.82 -2.12 7.33
C ALA A 475 5.93 -3.20 6.72
N ARG A 476 6.30 -4.47 6.89
CA ARG A 476 5.55 -5.64 6.40
C ARG A 476 5.33 -6.68 7.51
N PRO A 477 4.30 -7.54 7.40
CA PRO A 477 4.24 -8.75 8.21
C PRO A 477 5.50 -9.59 7.97
N GLU A 478 5.97 -10.31 8.97
CA GLU A 478 7.10 -11.26 8.82
C GLU A 478 8.48 -10.60 8.53
N SER A 479 8.70 -9.41 9.06
CA SER A 479 10.01 -8.77 9.03
C SER A 479 10.98 -9.47 10.00
N LEU A 480 12.29 -9.54 9.65
CA LEU A 480 13.34 -10.00 10.58
C LEU A 480 13.36 -9.23 11.90
N LEU A 481 12.90 -7.98 11.91
CA LEU A 481 12.71 -7.20 13.14
C LEU A 481 11.77 -7.87 14.15
N SER A 482 10.84 -8.72 13.72
CA SER A 482 9.99 -9.47 14.65
C SER A 482 10.77 -10.47 15.52
N MET A 483 11.97 -10.86 15.12
CA MET A 483 12.85 -11.70 15.95
C MET A 483 13.38 -10.93 17.17
N THR A 484 13.51 -9.61 17.08
CA THR A 484 13.94 -8.76 18.21
C THR A 484 12.84 -8.54 19.24
N ASP A 485 11.59 -8.92 18.94
CA ASP A 485 10.49 -8.94 19.93
C ASP A 485 10.62 -10.11 20.92
N ASN A 486 11.51 -11.09 20.63
CA ASN A 486 11.82 -12.17 21.55
C ASN A 486 12.88 -11.71 22.56
N ALA A 487 12.46 -11.51 23.82
CA ALA A 487 13.33 -11.01 24.88
C ALA A 487 14.53 -11.91 25.15
N GLU A 488 14.35 -13.25 25.13
CA GLU A 488 15.43 -14.20 25.37
C GLU A 488 16.51 -14.16 24.28
N PHE A 489 16.08 -14.01 23.04
CA PHE A 489 16.99 -13.85 21.91
C PHE A 489 17.76 -12.51 22.02
N LEU A 490 17.08 -11.43 22.34
CA LEU A 490 17.71 -10.11 22.51
C LEU A 490 18.73 -10.12 23.65
N ASP A 491 18.42 -10.78 24.76
CA ASP A 491 19.34 -10.94 25.90
C ASP A 491 20.61 -11.69 25.50
N GLN A 492 20.52 -12.77 24.71
CA GLN A 492 21.67 -13.50 24.19
C GLN A 492 22.54 -12.65 23.25
N MET A 493 21.91 -11.82 22.40
CA MET A 493 22.64 -10.90 21.52
C MET A 493 23.37 -9.82 22.33
N LEU A 494 22.70 -9.23 23.33
CA LEU A 494 23.31 -8.25 24.23
C LEU A 494 24.48 -8.85 25.01
N GLU A 495 24.36 -10.05 25.55
CA GLU A 495 25.44 -10.76 26.23
C GLU A 495 26.65 -10.97 25.31
N SER A 496 26.40 -11.37 24.06
CA SER A 496 27.43 -11.55 23.04
C SER A 496 28.14 -10.24 22.70
N MET A 497 27.38 -9.12 22.53
CA MET A 497 27.94 -7.79 22.31
C MET A 497 28.74 -7.28 23.50
N MET A 498 28.22 -7.44 24.73
CA MET A 498 28.91 -7.03 25.96
C MET A 498 30.19 -7.83 26.16
N THR A 499 30.20 -9.11 25.80
CA THR A 499 31.38 -9.95 25.87
C THR A 499 32.43 -9.52 24.85
N LYS A 500 32.02 -9.28 23.59
CA LYS A 500 32.90 -8.88 22.51
C LYS A 500 33.54 -7.51 22.73
N HIS A 501 32.74 -6.53 23.22
CA HIS A 501 33.14 -5.14 23.42
C HIS A 501 33.29 -4.78 24.91
N TYR A 502 33.76 -5.75 25.72
CA TYR A 502 33.79 -5.64 27.18
C TYR A 502 34.45 -4.35 27.69
N GLU A 503 35.58 -3.92 27.08
CA GLU A 503 36.30 -2.73 27.54
C GLU A 503 35.52 -1.42 27.30
N LEU A 504 34.59 -1.39 26.33
CA LEU A 504 33.65 -0.26 26.17
C LEU A 504 32.54 -0.27 27.20
N TYR A 505 32.00 -1.45 27.53
CA TYR A 505 30.90 -1.60 28.50
C TYR A 505 31.35 -1.42 29.95
N LYS A 506 32.52 -1.97 30.32
CA LYS A 506 33.05 -2.00 31.68
C LYS A 506 32.97 -0.68 32.44
N PRO A 507 33.45 0.47 31.94
CA PRO A 507 33.38 1.74 32.67
C PRO A 507 31.94 2.31 32.80
N ARG A 508 31.00 1.75 32.03
CA ARG A 508 29.62 2.23 31.91
C ARG A 508 28.62 1.34 32.66
N LEU A 509 29.01 0.13 33.03
CA LEU A 509 28.12 -0.90 33.62
C LEU A 509 27.32 -0.37 34.81
N VAL A 510 27.95 0.32 35.75
CA VAL A 510 27.24 0.84 36.94
C VAL A 510 26.19 1.89 36.56
N LYS A 511 26.54 2.79 35.65
CA LYS A 511 25.63 3.86 35.16
C LYS A 511 24.46 3.27 34.38
N GLN A 512 24.73 2.27 33.52
CA GLN A 512 23.73 1.57 32.72
C GLN A 512 22.78 0.75 33.60
N LEU A 513 23.30 -0.04 34.56
CA LEU A 513 22.48 -0.76 35.52
C LEU A 513 21.56 0.16 36.33
N ALA A 514 22.09 1.32 36.78
CA ALA A 514 21.28 2.31 37.48
C ALA A 514 20.17 2.92 36.59
N LYS A 515 20.46 3.11 35.31
CA LYS A 515 19.47 3.61 34.33
C LYS A 515 18.43 2.55 34.00
N MET A 516 18.85 1.31 33.76
CA MET A 516 17.95 0.16 33.54
C MET A 516 16.99 -0.07 34.71
N LYS A 517 17.47 0.01 35.96
CA LYS A 517 16.62 -0.07 37.16
C LYS A 517 15.57 1.05 37.20
N ARG A 518 15.95 2.28 36.83
CA ARG A 518 15.02 3.41 36.77
C ARG A 518 13.98 3.22 35.68
N SER A 519 14.41 2.80 34.49
CA SER A 519 13.50 2.53 33.37
C SER A 519 12.54 1.39 33.68
N ALA A 520 13.01 0.30 34.29
CA ALA A 520 12.16 -0.81 34.72
C ALA A 520 11.11 -0.36 35.77
N ALA A 521 11.50 0.49 36.71
CA ALA A 521 10.57 1.05 37.70
C ALA A 521 9.51 1.94 37.01
N HIS A 522 9.91 2.78 36.05
CA HIS A 522 8.97 3.59 35.25
C HIS A 522 8.03 2.74 34.39
N LEU A 523 8.54 1.70 33.75
CA LEU A 523 7.71 0.76 32.98
C LEU A 523 6.67 0.07 33.87
N THR A 524 7.09 -0.38 35.05
CA THR A 524 6.18 -1.02 36.00
C THR A 524 5.03 -0.10 36.40
N VAL A 525 5.32 1.18 36.64
CA VAL A 525 4.29 2.19 36.94
C VAL A 525 3.38 2.43 35.73
N SER A 526 3.95 2.51 34.54
CA SER A 526 3.18 2.72 33.30
C SER A 526 2.28 1.54 32.98
N VAL A 527 2.78 0.30 33.10
CA VAL A 527 2.00 -0.93 32.91
C VAL A 527 0.84 -0.98 33.89
N ARG A 528 1.09 -0.66 35.17
CA ARG A 528 0.03 -0.61 36.18
C ARG A 528 -1.05 0.41 35.82
N ARG A 529 -0.65 1.61 35.41
CA ARG A 529 -1.59 2.67 34.97
C ARG A 529 -2.42 2.23 33.77
N LEU A 530 -1.79 1.64 32.74
CA LEU A 530 -2.49 1.14 31.56
C LEU A 530 -3.42 -0.03 31.90
N SER A 531 -3.05 -0.88 32.84
CA SER A 531 -3.93 -1.95 33.33
C SER A 531 -5.17 -1.39 34.04
N GLU A 532 -5.00 -0.38 34.89
CA GLU A 532 -6.10 0.30 35.59
C GLU A 532 -7.03 1.01 34.58
N GLU A 533 -6.46 1.66 33.56
CA GLU A 533 -7.22 2.34 32.48
C GLU A 533 -7.98 1.32 31.61
N ASN A 534 -7.37 0.19 31.30
CA ASN A 534 -8.01 -0.90 30.53
C ASN A 534 -9.18 -1.53 31.34
N ASP A 535 -9.01 -1.70 32.64
CA ASP A 535 -10.09 -2.19 33.50
C ASP A 535 -11.25 -1.20 33.61
N LEU A 536 -10.94 0.10 33.61
CA LEU A 536 -11.97 1.15 33.57
C LEU A 536 -12.75 1.11 32.23
N LEU A 537 -12.03 1.07 31.11
CA LEU A 537 -12.64 0.97 29.78
C LEU A 537 -13.49 -0.29 29.61
N ARG A 538 -13.06 -1.43 30.15
CA ARG A 538 -13.86 -2.66 30.16
C ARG A 538 -15.17 -2.50 30.95
N ARG A 539 -15.13 -1.84 32.11
CA ARG A 539 -16.35 -1.55 32.88
C ARG A 539 -17.30 -0.62 32.15
N GLU A 540 -16.77 0.43 31.50
CA GLU A 540 -17.57 1.35 30.68
C GLU A 540 -18.21 0.64 29.46
N LEU A 541 -17.47 -0.24 28.81
CA LEU A 541 -17.96 -1.06 27.70
C LEU A 541 -19.10 -1.98 28.14
N LEU A 542 -18.94 -2.68 29.27
CA LEU A 542 -19.99 -3.53 29.85
C LEU A 542 -21.23 -2.71 30.22
N ALA A 543 -21.03 -1.53 30.81
CA ALA A 543 -22.15 -0.63 31.14
C ALA A 543 -22.85 -0.07 29.88
N ALA A 544 -22.11 0.13 28.78
CA ALA A 544 -22.70 0.53 27.50
C ALA A 544 -23.49 -0.62 26.87
N GLN A 545 -22.98 -1.84 26.89
CA GLN A 545 -23.68 -3.03 26.40
C GLN A 545 -24.97 -3.28 27.18
N HIS A 546 -24.96 -3.14 28.49
CA HIS A 546 -26.15 -3.28 29.33
C HIS A 546 -27.21 -2.21 29.04
N ARG A 547 -26.77 -0.97 28.73
CA ARG A 547 -27.69 0.10 28.27
C ARG A 547 -28.31 -0.20 26.91
N ASP A 548 -27.54 -0.77 25.98
CA ASP A 548 -28.05 -1.16 24.67
C ASP A 548 -29.05 -2.32 24.76
N GLU A 549 -28.82 -3.30 25.64
CA GLU A 549 -29.79 -4.37 25.96
C GLU A 549 -31.08 -3.80 26.53
N GLN A 550 -31.00 -2.89 27.51
CA GLN A 550 -32.17 -2.23 28.09
C GLN A 550 -32.95 -1.40 27.04
N ILE A 551 -32.25 -0.73 26.12
CA ILE A 551 -32.87 -0.02 25.00
C ILE A 551 -33.51 -1.00 24.01
N GLY A 552 -32.88 -2.16 23.78
CA GLY A 552 -33.43 -3.27 22.99
C GLY A 552 -34.72 -3.80 23.59
N ASP A 553 -34.76 -4.05 24.88
CA ASP A 553 -35.91 -4.54 25.61
C ASP A 553 -37.04 -3.49 25.64
N LEU A 554 -36.71 -2.21 25.82
CA LEU A 554 -37.66 -1.11 25.71
C LEU A 554 -38.27 -1.03 24.30
N LYS A 555 -37.49 -1.16 23.25
CA LYS A 555 -37.97 -1.18 21.86
C LYS A 555 -38.84 -2.42 21.56
N ASN A 556 -38.60 -3.53 22.21
CA ASN A 556 -39.38 -4.77 22.07
C ASN A 556 -40.62 -4.81 22.98
N SER A 557 -40.72 -3.90 23.92
CA SER A 557 -41.84 -3.85 24.84
C SER A 557 -43.17 -3.57 24.12
N ARG A 558 -44.27 -4.12 24.70
CA ARG A 558 -45.63 -3.88 24.17
C ARG A 558 -45.96 -2.37 24.09
N GLY A 559 -45.47 -1.57 25.04
CA GLY A 559 -45.66 -0.12 25.05
C GLY A 559 -44.97 0.60 23.88
N TRP A 560 -43.77 0.23 23.51
CA TRP A 560 -43.05 0.81 22.37
C TRP A 560 -43.67 0.42 21.03
N ARG A 561 -44.13 -0.84 20.89
CA ARG A 561 -44.85 -1.30 19.71
C ARG A 561 -46.17 -0.54 19.54
N LEU A 562 -46.89 -0.26 20.62
CA LEU A 562 -48.09 0.53 20.61
C LEU A 562 -47.83 2.00 20.22
N LEU A 563 -46.74 2.59 20.72
CA LEU A 563 -46.30 3.96 20.43
C LEU A 563 -45.91 4.13 18.96
N THR A 564 -45.17 3.13 18.40
CA THR A 564 -44.81 3.10 16.98
C THR A 564 -46.02 2.86 16.08
N TYR A 565 -46.98 2.03 16.50
CA TYR A 565 -48.26 1.83 15.80
C TYR A 565 -49.09 3.11 15.78
N VAL A 566 -49.24 3.79 16.92
CA VAL A 566 -49.99 5.09 17.04
C VAL A 566 -49.30 6.19 16.22
N ARG A 567 -47.97 6.24 16.17
CA ARG A 567 -47.22 7.16 15.28
C ARG A 567 -47.44 6.88 13.79
N ARG A 568 -47.48 5.60 13.38
CA ARG A 568 -47.71 5.21 11.99
C ARG A 568 -49.14 5.43 11.50
N THR A 569 -50.13 5.33 12.39
CA THR A 569 -51.57 5.38 12.03
C THR A 569 -52.21 6.77 12.07
N ARG A 570 -51.45 7.86 12.27
CA ARG A 570 -51.97 9.24 12.32
C ARG A 570 -53.20 9.45 13.25
N LEU A 571 -53.36 8.63 14.30
CA LEU A 571 -54.40 8.79 15.29
C LEU A 571 -54.14 10.02 16.17
N LYS A 572 -55.17 10.87 16.27
CA LYS A 572 -55.17 12.26 16.72
C LYS A 572 -54.52 12.55 18.08
N PRO A 573 -54.09 13.82 18.31
CA PRO A 573 -53.28 14.26 19.47
C PRO A 573 -53.85 13.95 20.87
N ARG A 574 -55.16 13.69 20.99
CA ARG A 574 -55.84 13.43 22.27
C ARG A 574 -55.41 12.14 22.97
N LEU A 575 -55.04 11.09 22.25
CA LEU A 575 -54.60 9.81 22.85
C LEU A 575 -53.17 9.89 23.41
N LEU A 576 -52.31 10.71 22.81
CA LEU A 576 -50.95 10.91 23.31
C LEU A 576 -50.90 11.69 24.63
N THR A 577 -51.86 12.62 24.84
CA THR A 577 -51.99 13.40 26.07
C THR A 577 -52.49 12.55 27.22
N LEU A 578 -53.44 11.66 26.96
CA LEU A 578 -53.99 10.72 27.97
C LEU A 578 -52.95 9.70 28.42
N TRP A 579 -52.10 9.22 27.51
CA TRP A 579 -51.03 8.29 27.84
C TRP A 579 -49.88 8.97 28.62
N LYS A 580 -49.45 10.17 28.22
CA LYS A 580 -48.47 10.97 28.97
C LYS A 580 -48.91 11.29 30.40
N ASN A 581 -50.18 11.54 30.60
CA ASN A 581 -50.72 11.80 31.94
C ASN A 581 -50.82 10.54 32.80
N ARG A 582 -50.98 9.35 32.20
CA ARG A 582 -51.04 8.07 32.91
C ARG A 582 -49.66 7.59 33.31
N VAL A 583 -48.62 7.78 32.46
CA VAL A 583 -47.24 7.46 32.77
C VAL A 583 -46.68 8.38 33.86
N ARG A 584 -47.04 9.67 33.88
CA ARG A 584 -46.68 10.61 34.97
C ARG A 584 -47.33 10.27 36.31
N LYS A 585 -48.47 9.60 36.35
CA LYS A 585 -49.07 9.14 37.62
C LYS A 585 -48.46 7.89 38.17
N SER A 586 -47.94 7.00 37.35
CA SER A 586 -47.24 5.77 37.84
C SER A 586 -45.80 5.98 38.30
N SER A 587 -45.15 7.09 37.91
CA SER A 587 -43.82 7.45 38.37
C SER A 587 -43.77 8.34 39.61
N ASN A 588 -44.92 8.68 40.18
CA ASN A 588 -45.03 9.40 41.46
C ASN A 588 -45.57 8.50 42.62
N GLU A 589 -45.72 7.18 42.38
CA GLU A 589 -46.19 6.20 43.38
C GLU A 589 -45.13 5.08 43.67
N GLU A 590 -43.88 5.27 43.21
CA GLU A 590 -42.68 4.61 43.69
C GLU A 590 -41.72 5.71 44.24
#